data_c84ec6a8f2338275901b803d63ab6765
#
_entry.id   c84ec6a8f2338275901b803d63ab6765
#
_cell.length_a   1.000
_cell.length_b   1.000
_cell.length_c   1.000
_cell.angle_alpha   90.00
_cell.angle_beta   90.00
_cell.angle_gamma   90.00
#
_symmetry.space_group_name_H-M   'P 1'
#
loop_
_entity.id
_entity.type
_entity.pdbx_description
1 polymer ?
#
loop_
_entity_poly.entity_id
_entity_poly.type
_entity_poly.pdbx_seq_one_letter_code
_entity_poly.pdbx_strand_id
1 'polypeptide(L)'
;MRKANYDRFPSTKISGTVIQGWENICSLLEEHLKAYPALAVDFYTGVYEEEVINELHRLSPALFIDTRDLMKPESEIKAMTARFMTDDVLFGYVTNITLNDYFDQDKLKKAREEVIATKGKVVVVGSGAAM
;
A
#
# COMPACT_ATOMS: atom_id res chain seq x y z
N MET A 1 37.85 20.87 18.88
CA MET A 1 36.95 19.75 18.66
C MET A 1 35.92 20.18 17.60
N ARG A 2 35.82 19.50 16.44
CA ARG A 2 34.80 19.82 15.43
C ARG A 2 33.44 19.43 16.00
N LYS A 3 32.49 20.37 15.99
CA LYS A 3 31.09 20.08 16.36
C LYS A 3 30.51 19.12 15.32
N ALA A 4 29.94 17.99 15.77
CA ALA A 4 29.29 17.09 14.86
C ALA A 4 28.09 17.79 14.18
N ASN A 5 27.94 17.60 12.87
CA ASN A 5 26.79 18.10 12.10
C ASN A 5 25.64 17.08 12.03
N TYR A 6 25.76 16.01 12.83
CA TYR A 6 24.74 14.98 12.93
C TYR A 6 23.58 15.47 13.80
N ASP A 7 22.39 15.51 13.21
CA ASP A 7 21.14 15.72 13.93
C ASP A 7 20.53 14.35 14.27
N ARG A 8 20.37 14.10 15.56
CA ARG A 8 19.78 12.85 16.06
C ARG A 8 18.27 12.76 15.78
N PHE A 9 17.61 13.90 15.62
CA PHE A 9 16.18 14.01 15.40
C PHE A 9 15.92 14.98 14.25
N PRO A 10 16.33 14.61 13.02
CA PRO A 10 16.17 15.48 11.87
C PRO A 10 14.69 15.80 11.65
N SER A 11 14.39 17.06 11.42
CA SER A 11 13.03 17.52 11.13
C SER A 11 13.02 18.46 9.95
N THR A 12 12.03 18.28 9.08
CA THR A 12 11.79 19.19 7.96
C THR A 12 10.45 19.86 8.16
N LYS A 13 10.44 21.18 8.08
CA LYS A 13 9.18 21.95 8.12
C LYS A 13 8.45 21.74 6.80
N ILE A 14 7.22 21.26 6.88
CA ILE A 14 6.30 21.17 5.75
C ILE A 14 5.16 22.18 5.95
N SER A 15 4.67 22.75 4.86
CA SER A 15 3.45 23.56 4.85
C SER A 15 2.25 22.62 4.66
N GLY A 16 1.20 22.83 5.43
CA GLY A 16 -0.04 22.05 5.32
C GLY A 16 -0.65 21.73 6.67
N THR A 17 -1.84 21.15 6.62
CA THR A 17 -2.56 20.69 7.82
C THR A 17 -2.31 19.20 7.99
N VAL A 18 -1.90 18.80 9.18
CA VAL A 18 -1.77 17.39 9.56
C VAL A 18 -3.08 16.96 10.21
N ILE A 19 -3.67 15.90 9.69
CA ILE A 19 -4.88 15.29 10.26
C ILE A 19 -4.45 14.10 11.10
N GLN A 20 -4.91 14.05 12.35
CA GLN A 20 -4.56 13.02 13.31
C GLN A 20 -5.82 12.31 13.83
N GLY A 21 -5.66 11.01 14.09
CA GLY A 21 -6.71 10.15 14.63
C GLY A 21 -7.65 9.62 13.53
N TRP A 22 -7.97 8.35 13.68
CA TRP A 22 -8.75 7.61 12.69
C TRP A 22 -10.14 8.19 12.42
N GLU A 23 -10.78 8.76 13.44
CA GLU A 23 -12.09 9.42 13.27
C GLU A 23 -12.00 10.59 12.27
N ASN A 24 -10.99 11.44 12.43
CA ASN A 24 -10.80 12.59 11.56
C ASN A 24 -10.36 12.16 10.15
N ILE A 25 -9.49 11.15 10.07
CA ILE A 25 -9.01 10.59 8.80
C ILE A 25 -10.19 9.97 8.04
N CYS A 26 -10.98 9.09 8.69
CA CYS A 26 -12.14 8.46 8.06
C CYS A 26 -13.18 9.50 7.62
N SER A 27 -13.46 10.52 8.43
CA SER A 27 -14.38 11.60 8.06
C SER A 27 -13.93 12.33 6.79
N LEU A 28 -12.63 12.63 6.68
CA LEU A 28 -12.06 13.24 5.48
C LEU A 28 -12.19 12.31 4.26
N LEU A 29 -11.84 11.04 4.44
CA LEU A 29 -11.94 10.04 3.36
C LEU A 29 -13.38 9.84 2.90
N GLU A 30 -14.36 9.84 3.81
CA GLU A 30 -15.78 9.80 3.46
C GLU A 30 -16.21 11.01 2.64
N GLU A 31 -15.70 12.19 2.95
CA GLU A 31 -15.98 13.39 2.15
C GLU A 31 -15.41 13.27 0.74
N HIS A 32 -14.16 12.81 0.62
CA HIS A 32 -13.54 12.56 -0.68
C HIS A 32 -14.27 11.50 -1.49
N LEU A 33 -14.75 10.43 -0.86
CA LEU A 33 -15.49 9.35 -1.53
C LEU A 33 -16.87 9.77 -2.07
N LYS A 34 -17.41 10.93 -1.66
CA LYS A 34 -18.61 11.50 -2.27
C LYS A 34 -18.34 12.07 -3.67
N ALA A 35 -17.13 12.61 -3.88
CA ALA A 35 -16.72 13.18 -5.16
C ALA A 35 -16.01 12.14 -6.05
N TYR A 36 -15.24 11.26 -5.45
CA TYR A 36 -14.41 10.24 -6.11
C TYR A 36 -14.72 8.89 -5.47
N PRO A 37 -15.55 8.05 -6.08
CA PRO A 37 -16.04 6.82 -5.45
C PRO A 37 -14.96 5.73 -5.25
N ALA A 38 -13.77 5.92 -5.76
CA ALA A 38 -12.65 4.99 -5.59
C ALA A 38 -11.51 5.61 -4.78
N LEU A 39 -11.00 4.86 -3.81
CA LEU A 39 -9.86 5.20 -2.96
C LEU A 39 -8.79 4.12 -3.08
N ALA A 40 -7.57 4.51 -3.43
CA ALA A 40 -6.40 3.65 -3.34
C ALA A 40 -5.53 4.08 -2.15
N VAL A 41 -5.20 3.13 -1.28
CA VAL A 41 -4.34 3.35 -0.12
C VAL A 41 -3.11 2.47 -0.27
N ASP A 42 -2.01 3.07 -0.73
CA ASP A 42 -0.75 2.36 -0.91
C ASP A 42 0.05 2.34 0.40
N PHE A 43 0.65 1.18 0.71
CA PHE A 43 1.42 1.00 1.94
C PHE A 43 2.90 1.21 1.71
N TYR A 44 3.52 1.91 2.65
CA TYR A 44 4.96 1.97 2.75
C TYR A 44 5.47 0.89 3.73
N THR A 45 6.70 0.43 3.51
CA THR A 45 7.33 -0.58 4.37
C THR A 45 7.31 -0.18 5.85
N GLY A 46 6.83 -1.07 6.70
CA GLY A 46 6.76 -0.88 8.15
C GLY A 46 5.44 -0.31 8.67
N VAL A 47 4.45 -0.12 7.80
CA VAL A 47 3.07 0.22 8.22
C VAL A 47 2.44 -0.99 8.91
N TYR A 48 1.68 -0.74 9.97
CA TYR A 48 0.82 -1.75 10.61
C TYR A 48 -0.45 -1.95 9.75
N GLU A 49 -0.32 -2.77 8.71
CA GLU A 49 -1.34 -2.96 7.66
C GLU A 49 -2.71 -3.33 8.23
N GLU A 50 -2.75 -4.28 9.16
CA GLU A 50 -4.00 -4.74 9.77
C GLU A 50 -4.76 -3.62 10.51
N GLU A 51 -4.04 -2.70 11.15
CA GLU A 51 -4.67 -1.54 11.79
C GLU A 51 -5.34 -0.65 10.74
N VAL A 52 -4.61 -0.33 9.67
CA VAL A 52 -5.12 0.52 8.59
C VAL A 52 -6.33 -0.14 7.90
N ILE A 53 -6.22 -1.42 7.58
CA ILE A 53 -7.30 -2.20 6.93
C ILE A 53 -8.57 -2.18 7.79
N ASN A 54 -8.43 -2.47 9.08
CA ASN A 54 -9.57 -2.48 10.01
C ASN A 54 -10.27 -1.11 10.10
N GLU A 55 -9.49 -0.04 10.13
CA GLU A 55 -10.05 1.31 10.17
C GLU A 55 -10.72 1.71 8.85
N LEU A 56 -10.15 1.31 7.71
CA LEU A 56 -10.73 1.59 6.39
C LEU A 56 -12.05 0.83 6.16
N HIS A 57 -12.27 -0.31 6.78
CA HIS A 57 -13.57 -1.00 6.74
C HIS A 57 -14.71 -0.17 7.33
N ARG A 58 -14.43 0.80 8.21
CA ARG A 58 -15.43 1.74 8.76
C ARG A 58 -16.07 2.61 7.69
N LEU A 59 -15.42 2.80 6.55
CA LEU A 59 -15.97 3.52 5.40
C LEU A 59 -17.13 2.78 4.74
N SER A 60 -17.39 1.52 5.13
CA SER A 60 -18.43 0.65 4.58
C SER A 60 -18.43 0.62 3.05
N PRO A 61 -17.31 0.27 2.40
CA PRO A 61 -17.22 0.24 0.95
C PRO A 61 -18.10 -0.86 0.37
N ALA A 62 -18.62 -0.63 -0.85
CA ALA A 62 -19.32 -1.65 -1.62
C ALA A 62 -18.36 -2.73 -2.17
N LEU A 63 -17.10 -2.34 -2.40
CA LEU A 63 -16.02 -3.25 -2.78
C LEU A 63 -14.78 -2.87 -1.98
N PHE A 64 -14.18 -3.86 -1.32
CA PHE A 64 -12.91 -3.75 -0.63
C PHE A 64 -11.93 -4.75 -1.22
N ILE A 65 -10.78 -4.30 -1.68
CA ILE A 65 -9.74 -5.15 -2.27
C ILE A 65 -8.46 -4.97 -1.48
N ASP A 66 -7.97 -6.07 -0.90
CA ASP A 66 -6.62 -6.15 -0.36
C ASP A 66 -5.70 -6.67 -1.48
N THR A 67 -4.68 -5.90 -1.84
CA THR A 67 -3.76 -6.27 -2.91
C THR A 67 -2.96 -7.53 -2.62
N ARG A 68 -2.85 -7.94 -1.33
CA ARG A 68 -2.21 -9.21 -0.95
C ARG A 68 -2.92 -10.42 -1.56
N ASP A 69 -4.25 -10.35 -1.70
CA ASP A 69 -5.06 -11.43 -2.29
C ASP A 69 -4.83 -11.58 -3.81
N LEU A 70 -4.30 -10.52 -4.43
CA LEU A 70 -4.00 -10.48 -5.85
C LEU A 70 -2.58 -10.95 -6.18
N MET A 71 -1.75 -11.17 -5.18
CA MET A 71 -0.37 -11.63 -5.38
C MET A 71 -0.32 -13.09 -5.85
N LYS A 72 0.79 -13.42 -6.48
CA LYS A 72 1.19 -14.80 -6.78
C LYS A 72 1.35 -15.60 -5.49
N PRO A 73 1.24 -16.92 -5.55
CA PRO A 73 1.56 -17.79 -4.43
C PRO A 73 2.99 -17.54 -3.89
N GLU A 74 3.15 -17.65 -2.58
CA GLU A 74 4.43 -17.43 -1.91
C GLU A 74 5.57 -18.27 -2.52
N SER A 75 5.27 -19.51 -2.90
CA SER A 75 6.25 -20.41 -3.55
C SER A 75 6.78 -19.86 -4.88
N GLU A 76 5.91 -19.24 -5.68
CA GLU A 76 6.30 -18.62 -6.96
C GLU A 76 7.13 -17.36 -6.72
N ILE A 77 6.72 -16.53 -5.75
CA ILE A 77 7.47 -15.34 -5.37
C ILE A 77 8.86 -15.73 -4.89
N LYS A 78 8.98 -16.74 -4.01
CA LYS A 78 10.25 -17.24 -3.53
C LYS A 78 11.13 -17.76 -4.68
N ALA A 79 10.58 -18.53 -5.62
CA ALA A 79 11.32 -19.04 -6.77
C ALA A 79 11.82 -17.89 -7.67
N MET A 80 10.97 -16.88 -7.90
CA MET A 80 11.30 -15.70 -8.72
C MET A 80 12.42 -14.87 -8.10
N THR A 81 12.41 -14.70 -6.78
CA THR A 81 13.36 -13.86 -6.05
C THR A 81 14.65 -14.59 -5.66
N ALA A 82 14.67 -15.93 -5.60
CA ALA A 82 15.75 -16.75 -5.08
C ALA A 82 17.12 -16.41 -5.67
N ARG A 83 17.19 -16.15 -6.99
CA ARG A 83 18.46 -15.82 -7.67
C ARG A 83 19.07 -14.47 -7.25
N PHE A 84 18.29 -13.61 -6.61
CA PHE A 84 18.73 -12.29 -6.13
C PHE A 84 19.05 -12.29 -4.64
N MET A 85 18.68 -13.36 -3.94
CA MET A 85 19.00 -13.55 -2.52
C MET A 85 20.40 -14.16 -2.41
N THR A 86 21.14 -13.72 -1.40
CA THR A 86 22.46 -14.27 -1.07
C THR A 86 22.43 -14.85 0.34
N ASP A 87 23.52 -15.43 0.78
CA ASP A 87 23.75 -15.85 2.18
C ASP A 87 24.04 -14.65 3.09
N ASP A 88 24.28 -13.47 2.53
CA ASP A 88 24.43 -12.23 3.31
C ASP A 88 23.05 -11.72 3.75
N VAL A 89 22.94 -11.42 5.04
CA VAL A 89 21.67 -10.98 5.66
C VAL A 89 21.23 -9.58 5.17
N LEU A 90 22.17 -8.75 4.73
CA LEU A 90 21.93 -7.35 4.38
C LEU A 90 21.97 -7.09 2.88
N PHE A 91 22.71 -7.90 2.11
CA PHE A 91 23.00 -7.61 0.72
C PHE A 91 22.61 -8.76 -0.21
N GLY A 92 21.74 -8.43 -1.17
CA GLY A 92 21.41 -9.27 -2.31
C GLY A 92 21.94 -8.69 -3.62
N TYR A 93 21.58 -9.30 -4.73
CA TYR A 93 21.86 -8.75 -6.05
C TYR A 93 20.79 -7.76 -6.44
N VAL A 94 21.17 -6.74 -7.22
CA VAL A 94 20.22 -5.82 -7.81
C VAL A 94 19.27 -6.58 -8.74
N THR A 95 17.97 -6.39 -8.54
CA THR A 95 16.94 -7.07 -9.33
C THR A 95 16.32 -6.13 -10.36
N ASN A 96 15.86 -6.70 -11.46
CA ASN A 96 14.99 -6.04 -12.44
C ASN A 96 13.51 -6.43 -12.29
N ILE A 97 13.16 -7.15 -11.23
CA ILE A 97 11.77 -7.49 -10.91
C ILE A 97 11.04 -6.19 -10.54
N THR A 98 9.89 -5.99 -11.14
CA THR A 98 9.00 -4.88 -10.86
C THR A 98 7.89 -5.30 -9.91
N LEU A 99 7.20 -4.35 -9.28
CA LEU A 99 6.07 -4.65 -8.42
C LEU A 99 4.98 -5.46 -9.15
N ASN A 100 4.74 -5.15 -10.43
CA ASN A 100 3.76 -5.89 -11.24
C ASN A 100 4.07 -7.38 -11.38
N ASP A 101 5.34 -7.78 -11.31
CA ASP A 101 5.77 -9.19 -11.43
C ASP A 101 5.36 -10.04 -10.22
N TYR A 102 5.05 -9.41 -9.09
CA TYR A 102 4.57 -10.08 -7.88
C TYR A 102 3.09 -10.43 -7.95
N PHE A 103 2.32 -9.82 -8.85
CA PHE A 103 0.89 -10.04 -8.97
C PHE A 103 0.55 -11.17 -9.95
N ASP A 104 -0.53 -11.90 -9.63
CA ASP A 104 -1.22 -12.80 -10.54
C ASP A 104 -2.02 -11.95 -11.53
N GLN A 105 -1.69 -12.05 -12.82
CA GLN A 105 -2.26 -11.19 -13.85
C GLN A 105 -3.75 -11.43 -14.09
N ASP A 106 -4.23 -12.65 -13.88
CA ASP A 106 -5.65 -12.98 -14.04
C ASP A 106 -6.46 -12.42 -12.88
N LYS A 107 -5.95 -12.53 -11.64
CA LYS A 107 -6.56 -11.91 -10.47
C LYS A 107 -6.57 -10.38 -10.58
N LEU A 108 -5.46 -9.80 -11.02
CA LEU A 108 -5.34 -8.34 -11.20
C LEU A 108 -6.34 -7.83 -12.24
N LYS A 109 -6.50 -8.56 -13.36
CA LYS A 109 -7.48 -8.23 -14.38
C LYS A 109 -8.91 -8.28 -13.86
N LYS A 110 -9.27 -9.34 -13.14
CA LYS A 110 -10.59 -9.47 -12.50
C LYS A 110 -10.86 -8.34 -11.52
N ALA A 111 -9.90 -8.04 -10.64
CA ALA A 111 -10.03 -6.96 -9.68
C ALA A 111 -10.29 -5.61 -10.36
N ARG A 112 -9.60 -5.30 -11.46
CA ARG A 112 -9.85 -4.08 -12.26
C ARG A 112 -11.25 -4.05 -12.87
N GLU A 113 -11.72 -5.18 -13.40
CA GLU A 113 -13.08 -5.30 -13.94
C GLU A 113 -14.13 -5.09 -12.83
N GLU A 114 -13.91 -5.64 -11.64
CA GLU A 114 -14.78 -5.46 -10.47
C GLU A 114 -14.82 -4.00 -9.99
N VAL A 115 -13.67 -3.34 -9.94
CA VAL A 115 -13.58 -1.90 -9.58
C VAL A 115 -14.40 -1.06 -10.56
N ILE A 116 -14.26 -1.31 -11.88
CA ILE A 116 -14.99 -0.56 -12.91
C ILE A 116 -16.50 -0.84 -12.87
N ALA A 117 -16.88 -2.08 -12.58
CA ALA A 117 -18.29 -2.48 -12.56
C ALA A 117 -19.03 -2.08 -11.28
N THR A 118 -18.30 -1.83 -10.20
CA THR A 118 -18.90 -1.57 -8.89
C THR A 118 -19.54 -0.19 -8.84
N LYS A 119 -20.82 -0.17 -8.44
CA LYS A 119 -21.53 1.06 -8.13
C LYS A 119 -21.45 1.33 -6.63
N GLY A 120 -20.79 2.42 -6.27
CA GLY A 120 -20.61 2.81 -4.87
C GLY A 120 -19.15 3.01 -4.49
N LYS A 121 -18.89 3.06 -3.19
CA LYS A 121 -17.54 3.28 -2.67
C LYS A 121 -16.67 2.05 -2.92
N VAL A 122 -15.50 2.25 -3.50
CA VAL A 122 -14.47 1.22 -3.69
C VAL A 122 -13.24 1.61 -2.89
N VAL A 123 -12.70 0.67 -2.15
CA VAL A 123 -11.42 0.85 -1.44
C VAL A 123 -10.48 -0.27 -1.89
N VAL A 124 -9.32 0.12 -2.41
CA VAL A 124 -8.22 -0.77 -2.74
C VAL A 124 -7.07 -0.43 -1.80
N VAL A 125 -6.55 -1.42 -1.10
CA VAL A 125 -5.55 -1.21 -0.05
C VAL A 125 -4.38 -2.18 -0.20
N GLY A 126 -3.18 -1.71 0.12
CA GLY A 126 -1.97 -2.51 0.12
C GLY A 126 -0.91 -2.04 -0.87
N SER A 127 0.22 -2.70 -0.90
CA SER A 127 1.30 -2.37 -1.84
C SER A 127 0.84 -2.50 -3.28
N GLY A 128 0.98 -1.44 -4.06
CA GLY A 128 0.52 -1.38 -5.45
C GLY A 128 -0.97 -1.09 -5.63
N ALA A 129 -1.67 -0.62 -4.60
CA ALA A 129 -3.10 -0.27 -4.69
C ALA A 129 -3.41 0.81 -5.74
N ALA A 130 -2.44 1.64 -6.10
CA ALA A 130 -2.56 2.71 -7.09
C ALA A 130 -2.17 2.28 -8.52
N MET A 131 -1.84 1.00 -8.75
CA MET A 131 -1.49 0.45 -10.08
C MET A 131 -2.76 0.26 -10.98
#